data_991fa96f9da3321a69cb95cd404ba072
#
_entry.id   991fa96f9da3321a69cb95cd404ba072
#
_cell.length_a   1.000
_cell.length_b   1.000
_cell.length_c   1.000
_cell.angle_alpha   90.00
_cell.angle_beta   90.00
_cell.angle_gamma   90.00
#
_symmetry.space_group_name_H-M   'P 1'
#
loop_
_entity.id
_entity.type
_entity.pdbx_description
1 polymer ?
#
loop_
_entity_poly.entity_id
_entity_poly.type
_entity_poly.pdbx_seq_one_letter_code
_entity_poly.pdbx_strand_id
1 'polypeptide(L)'
;MIVYKKVRVLKDGNYYPLFIDKKKPFKFGEWMRAGYHPTPGFAPRSLGKDENGDEIGGWHCCFKMEAPHIADELKSGEKRVWMECEAEGKMEKYDRPESQGGEWLLVQYLKPLRIMEGG
;
A
#
# COMPACT_ATOMS: atom_id res chain seq x y z
N MET A 1 11.49 3.17 9.19
CA MET A 1 10.19 3.44 9.81
C MET A 1 9.24 2.28 9.54
N ILE A 2 8.61 1.75 10.55
CA ILE A 2 7.67 0.65 10.37
C ILE A 2 6.27 1.19 10.05
N VAL A 3 5.66 0.61 9.03
CA VAL A 3 4.30 0.92 8.60
C VAL A 3 3.55 -0.37 8.30
N TYR A 4 2.24 -0.27 8.14
CA TYR A 4 1.37 -1.42 7.87
C TYR A 4 0.59 -1.19 6.60
N LYS A 5 0.44 -2.24 5.81
CA LYS A 5 -0.30 -2.18 4.56
C LYS A 5 -1.25 -3.36 4.47
N LYS A 6 -2.52 -3.10 4.18
CA LYS A 6 -3.48 -4.16 3.92
C LYS A 6 -3.33 -4.62 2.47
N VAL A 7 -3.16 -5.92 2.28
CA VAL A 7 -2.87 -6.52 0.98
C VAL A 7 -3.82 -7.68 0.74
N ARG A 8 -3.97 -8.10 -0.51
CA ARG A 8 -4.83 -9.23 -0.87
C ARG A 8 -4.01 -10.49 -1.09
N VAL A 9 -4.61 -11.63 -0.75
CA VAL A 9 -4.02 -12.95 -0.94
C VAL A 9 -4.71 -13.59 -2.14
N LEU A 10 -3.93 -14.03 -3.13
CA LEU A 10 -4.46 -14.71 -4.29
C LEU A 10 -4.24 -16.23 -4.22
N LYS A 11 -4.85 -16.97 -5.14
CA LYS A 11 -4.80 -18.43 -5.15
C LYS A 11 -3.40 -19.01 -5.30
N ASP A 12 -2.46 -18.23 -5.86
CA ASP A 12 -1.06 -18.63 -5.98
C ASP A 12 -0.29 -18.57 -4.66
N GLY A 13 -0.94 -18.10 -3.58
CA GLY A 13 -0.33 -17.95 -2.26
C GLY A 13 0.51 -16.70 -2.09
N ASN A 14 0.58 -15.85 -3.10
CA ASN A 14 1.32 -14.59 -3.04
C ASN A 14 0.43 -13.45 -2.57
N TYR A 15 1.07 -12.35 -2.16
CA TYR A 15 0.42 -11.15 -1.66
C TYR A 15 0.55 -10.02 -2.67
N TYR A 16 -0.55 -9.32 -2.91
CA TYR A 16 -0.64 -8.30 -3.97
C TYR A 16 -1.19 -6.99 -3.43
N PRO A 17 -0.80 -5.85 -4.04
CA PRO A 17 -1.37 -4.56 -3.67
C PRO A 17 -2.87 -4.49 -3.96
N LEU A 18 -3.57 -3.64 -3.20
CA LEU A 18 -5.01 -3.40 -3.41
C LEU A 18 -5.28 -2.34 -4.48
N PHE A 19 -4.41 -1.34 -4.61
CA PHE A 19 -4.70 -0.14 -5.41
C PHE A 19 -3.81 0.03 -6.63
N ILE A 20 -2.49 0.13 -6.44
CA ILE A 20 -1.54 0.32 -7.54
C ILE A 20 -0.72 -0.95 -7.76
N ASP A 21 -0.22 -1.13 -8.99
CA ASP A 21 0.60 -2.29 -9.35
C ASP A 21 -0.03 -3.63 -8.93
N LYS A 22 -1.33 -3.76 -9.10
CA LYS A 22 -2.14 -4.88 -8.59
C LYS A 22 -1.70 -6.27 -9.06
N LYS A 23 -0.93 -6.33 -10.15
CA LYS A 23 -0.49 -7.60 -10.73
C LYS A 23 0.92 -8.00 -10.31
N LYS A 24 1.61 -7.15 -9.56
CA LYS A 24 2.97 -7.41 -9.08
C LYS A 24 2.94 -7.90 -7.64
N PRO A 25 3.33 -9.15 -7.37
CA PRO A 25 3.36 -9.63 -5.99
C PRO A 25 4.41 -8.93 -5.16
N PHE A 26 4.16 -8.81 -3.87
CA PHE A 26 5.16 -8.31 -2.92
C PHE A 26 6.25 -9.36 -2.70
N LYS A 27 7.50 -8.90 -2.67
CA LYS A 27 8.67 -9.75 -2.40
C LYS A 27 9.22 -9.42 -1.03
N PHE A 28 9.12 -10.35 -0.10
CA PHE A 28 9.55 -10.15 1.28
C PHE A 28 11.07 -9.95 1.36
N GLY A 29 11.49 -8.95 2.14
CA GLY A 29 12.90 -8.62 2.29
C GLY A 29 13.49 -7.76 1.17
N GLU A 30 12.70 -7.39 0.16
CA GLU A 30 13.16 -6.57 -0.95
C GLU A 30 12.51 -5.20 -0.96
N TRP A 31 13.27 -4.17 -1.30
CA TRP A 31 12.74 -2.82 -1.49
C TRP A 31 11.98 -2.72 -2.80
N MET A 32 10.78 -2.17 -2.74
CA MET A 32 9.90 -2.00 -3.89
C MET A 32 9.53 -0.53 -4.04
N ARG A 33 9.74 0.01 -5.24
CA ARG A 33 9.32 1.37 -5.57
C ARG A 33 7.90 1.35 -6.12
N ALA A 34 7.05 2.28 -5.66
CA ALA A 34 5.70 2.42 -6.18
C ALA A 34 5.73 2.99 -7.61
N GLY A 35 4.88 2.46 -8.48
CA GLY A 35 4.65 3.04 -9.78
C GLY A 35 3.66 4.20 -9.72
N TYR A 36 3.68 5.07 -10.73
CA TYR A 36 2.69 6.12 -10.92
C TYR A 36 1.99 5.88 -12.25
N HIS A 37 0.72 5.48 -12.20
CA HIS A 37 -0.04 5.07 -13.37
C HIS A 37 -1.38 5.83 -13.45
N PRO A 38 -1.36 7.09 -13.96
CA PRO A 38 -2.60 7.84 -14.11
C PRO A 38 -3.47 7.24 -15.21
N THR A 39 -4.78 7.24 -15.00
CA THR A 39 -5.77 6.83 -16.00
C THR A 39 -6.78 7.96 -16.21
N PRO A 40 -7.47 8.01 -17.36
CA PRO A 40 -8.50 9.02 -17.58
C PRO A 40 -9.53 9.02 -16.43
N GLY A 41 -9.77 10.19 -15.85
CA GLY A 41 -10.69 10.35 -14.73
C GLY A 41 -10.13 9.98 -13.36
N PHE A 42 -8.89 9.49 -13.28
CA PHE A 42 -8.25 9.14 -12.02
C PHE A 42 -6.76 9.45 -12.04
N ALA A 43 -6.31 10.27 -11.12
CA ALA A 43 -4.89 10.56 -10.92
C ALA A 43 -4.51 10.04 -9.53
N PRO A 44 -3.56 9.08 -9.43
CA PRO A 44 -3.08 8.63 -8.12
C PRO A 44 -2.34 9.75 -7.40
N ARG A 45 -2.20 9.63 -6.08
CA ARG A 45 -1.42 10.60 -5.30
C ARG A 45 0.04 10.53 -5.71
N SER A 46 0.67 11.71 -5.78
CA SER A 46 2.08 11.85 -6.10
C SER A 46 2.86 12.38 -4.90
N LEU A 47 4.09 11.94 -4.76
CA LEU A 47 5.05 12.47 -3.79
C LEU A 47 5.88 13.63 -4.35
N GLY A 48 5.49 14.15 -5.50
CA GLY A 48 6.21 15.20 -6.20
C GLY A 48 6.85 14.70 -7.48
N LYS A 49 7.80 15.45 -8.00
CA LYS A 49 8.50 15.09 -9.24
C LYS A 49 9.96 14.77 -8.96
N ASP A 50 10.51 13.84 -9.74
CA ASP A 50 11.93 13.50 -9.68
C ASP A 50 12.76 14.49 -10.55
N GLU A 51 14.07 14.23 -10.66
CA GLU A 51 14.99 15.06 -11.43
C GLU A 51 14.60 15.15 -12.91
N ASN A 52 13.94 14.14 -13.44
CA ASN A 52 13.51 14.09 -14.85
C ASN A 52 12.13 14.73 -15.07
N GLY A 53 11.50 15.24 -14.02
CA GLY A 53 10.16 15.81 -14.10
C GLY A 53 9.04 14.78 -14.06
N ASP A 54 9.34 13.52 -13.80
CA ASP A 54 8.35 12.47 -13.69
C ASP A 54 7.74 12.41 -12.29
N GLU A 55 6.44 12.10 -12.22
CA GLU A 55 5.75 11.97 -10.94
C GLU A 55 6.28 10.77 -10.15
N ILE A 56 6.45 10.97 -8.85
CA ILE A 56 6.87 9.93 -7.93
C ILE A 56 5.63 9.31 -7.32
N GLY A 57 5.38 8.03 -7.62
CA GLY A 57 4.29 7.28 -7.00
C GLY A 57 4.57 6.92 -5.55
N GLY A 58 3.54 6.54 -4.83
CA GLY A 58 3.66 6.15 -3.43
C GLY A 58 2.77 4.98 -3.08
N TRP A 59 3.24 4.17 -2.13
CA TRP A 59 2.46 3.12 -1.50
C TRP A 59 1.59 3.72 -0.41
N HIS A 60 0.30 3.38 -0.40
CA HIS A 60 -0.63 3.82 0.65
C HIS A 60 -0.48 2.91 1.87
N CYS A 61 -0.03 3.47 2.98
CA CYS A 61 0.25 2.73 4.20
C CYS A 61 -0.44 3.35 5.41
N CYS A 62 -0.59 2.54 6.45
CA CYS A 62 -1.16 2.96 7.73
C CYS A 62 -0.09 2.93 8.82
N PHE A 63 -0.24 3.80 9.82
CA PHE A 63 0.64 3.80 11.00
C PHE A 63 0.32 2.65 11.96
N LYS A 64 -0.89 2.12 11.87
CA LYS A 64 -1.37 0.98 12.66
C LYS A 64 -2.33 0.17 11.80
N MET A 65 -2.61 -1.06 12.22
CA MET A 65 -3.48 -1.98 11.47
C MET A 65 -4.95 -1.58 11.59
N GLU A 66 -5.31 -0.45 10.98
CA GLU A 66 -6.65 0.10 11.04
C GLU A 66 -7.07 0.69 9.68
N ALA A 67 -7.96 -0.02 9.00
CA ALA A 67 -8.57 0.41 7.74
C ALA A 67 -9.97 -0.16 7.64
N PRO A 68 -10.94 0.38 8.42
CA PRO A 68 -12.28 -0.22 8.53
C PRO A 68 -13.05 -0.32 7.22
N HIS A 69 -12.73 0.53 6.23
CA HIS A 69 -13.38 0.52 4.92
C HIS A 69 -12.92 -0.61 4.00
N ILE A 70 -11.85 -1.32 4.38
CA ILE A 70 -11.32 -2.44 3.60
C ILE A 70 -11.67 -3.74 4.32
N ALA A 71 -12.60 -4.49 3.75
CA ALA A 71 -13.05 -5.76 4.33
C ALA A 71 -11.92 -6.79 4.36
N ASP A 72 -11.90 -7.64 5.40
CA ASP A 72 -10.93 -8.73 5.53
C ASP A 72 -11.17 -9.85 4.52
N GLU A 73 -12.42 -10.00 4.08
CA GLU A 73 -12.77 -10.99 3.07
C GLU A 73 -13.93 -10.47 2.23
N LEU A 74 -13.83 -10.65 0.91
CA LEU A 74 -14.90 -10.31 -0.01
C LEU A 74 -15.87 -11.48 -0.16
N LYS A 75 -17.08 -11.20 -0.67
CA LYS A 75 -18.08 -12.24 -0.98
C LYS A 75 -17.56 -13.28 -1.96
N SER A 76 -16.60 -12.90 -2.82
CA SER A 76 -15.92 -13.80 -3.76
C SER A 76 -14.94 -14.77 -3.10
N GLY A 77 -14.66 -14.59 -1.80
CA GLY A 77 -13.66 -15.35 -1.06
C GLY A 77 -12.27 -14.75 -1.07
N GLU A 78 -12.06 -13.60 -1.75
CA GLU A 78 -10.77 -12.92 -1.73
C GLU A 78 -10.49 -12.40 -0.32
N LYS A 79 -9.35 -12.82 0.23
CA LYS A 79 -8.92 -12.43 1.58
C LYS A 79 -7.94 -11.26 1.54
N ARG A 80 -8.00 -10.42 2.56
CA ARG A 80 -7.07 -9.34 2.79
C ARG A 80 -6.46 -9.51 4.17
N VAL A 81 -5.15 -9.28 4.25
CA VAL A 81 -4.38 -9.40 5.49
C VAL A 81 -3.50 -8.17 5.66
N TRP A 82 -3.02 -7.97 6.89
CA TRP A 82 -2.06 -6.90 7.19
C TRP A 82 -0.63 -7.39 7.00
N MET A 83 0.17 -6.53 6.41
CA MET A 83 1.60 -6.76 6.17
C MET A 83 2.39 -5.67 6.89
N GLU A 84 3.36 -6.09 7.71
CA GLU A 84 4.30 -5.17 8.34
C GLU A 84 5.43 -4.89 7.36
N CYS A 85 5.78 -3.61 7.23
CA CYS A 85 6.76 -3.17 6.25
C CYS A 85 7.70 -2.13 6.83
N GLU A 86 8.86 -1.99 6.21
CA GLU A 86 9.74 -0.87 6.43
C GLU A 86 9.55 0.13 5.29
N ALA A 87 9.57 1.43 5.62
CA ALA A 87 9.35 2.51 4.66
C ALA A 87 10.57 3.42 4.61
N GLU A 88 10.94 3.86 3.39
CA GLU A 88 12.04 4.79 3.14
C GLU A 88 11.76 5.73 1.97
N GLY A 89 12.60 6.73 1.82
CA GLY A 89 12.51 7.71 0.75
C GLY A 89 11.54 8.83 1.07
N LYS A 90 10.93 9.39 0.04
CA LYS A 90 9.95 10.45 0.22
C LYS A 90 8.68 9.91 0.83
N MET A 91 8.10 10.67 1.75
CA MET A 91 6.88 10.31 2.46
C MET A 91 5.99 11.52 2.65
N GLU A 92 4.68 11.30 2.63
CA GLU A 92 3.70 12.35 2.86
C GLU A 92 2.53 11.80 3.66
N LYS A 93 2.21 12.47 4.77
CA LYS A 93 1.00 12.16 5.54
C LYS A 93 -0.20 12.76 4.84
N TYR A 94 -1.33 12.07 4.88
CA TYR A 94 -2.59 12.59 4.40
C TYR A 94 -3.74 12.06 5.25
N ASP A 95 -4.82 12.83 5.31
CA ASP A 95 -5.96 12.49 6.13
C ASP A 95 -7.03 11.79 5.31
N ARG A 96 -7.66 10.81 5.94
CA ARG A 96 -8.88 10.16 5.47
C ARG A 96 -9.94 10.26 6.56
N PRO A 97 -11.23 10.09 6.26
CA PRO A 97 -12.25 10.00 7.31
C PRO A 97 -11.89 8.93 8.33
N GLU A 98 -12.29 9.11 9.59
CA GLU A 98 -12.03 8.12 10.64
C GLU A 98 -12.58 6.74 10.29
N SER A 99 -13.70 6.68 9.55
CA SER A 99 -14.25 5.43 9.03
C SER A 99 -13.32 4.70 8.06
N GLN A 100 -12.27 5.35 7.60
CA GLN A 100 -11.24 4.80 6.71
C GLN A 100 -9.86 4.74 7.38
N GLY A 101 -9.81 4.88 8.70
CA GLY A 101 -8.57 4.76 9.47
C GLY A 101 -7.89 6.07 9.84
N GLY A 102 -8.43 7.23 9.44
CA GLY A 102 -7.90 8.53 9.80
C GLY A 102 -6.63 8.92 9.06
N GLU A 103 -5.50 8.98 9.74
CA GLU A 103 -4.24 9.40 9.14
C GLU A 103 -3.52 8.25 8.43
N TRP A 104 -3.13 8.48 7.18
CA TRP A 104 -2.38 7.54 6.36
C TRP A 104 -1.05 8.13 5.93
N LEU A 105 -0.17 7.29 5.39
CA LEU A 105 1.15 7.70 4.91
C LEU A 105 1.36 7.19 3.49
N LEU A 106 1.79 8.09 2.62
CA LEU A 106 2.24 7.74 1.27
C LEU A 106 3.75 7.59 1.31
N VAL A 107 4.29 6.45 0.87
CA VAL A 107 5.73 6.17 0.93
C VAL A 107 6.30 5.77 -0.43
N GLN A 108 7.51 6.24 -0.72
CA GLN A 108 8.18 5.99 -1.99
C GLN A 108 8.68 4.56 -2.11
N TYR A 109 9.37 4.05 -1.08
CA TYR A 109 9.94 2.71 -1.05
C TYR A 109 9.38 1.92 0.11
N LEU A 110 9.04 0.66 -0.15
CA LEU A 110 8.46 -0.24 0.82
C LEU A 110 9.20 -1.57 0.78
N LYS A 111 9.59 -2.08 1.95
CA LYS A 111 10.17 -3.42 2.08
C LYS A 111 9.22 -4.26 2.93
N PRO A 112 8.53 -5.24 2.33
CA PRO A 112 7.70 -6.16 3.10
C PRO A 112 8.54 -6.99 4.06
N LEU A 113 8.12 -7.08 5.31
CA LEU A 113 8.84 -7.83 6.35
C LEU A 113 8.13 -9.13 6.70
N ARG A 114 6.84 -9.07 6.98
CA ARG A 114 6.06 -10.24 7.39
C ARG A 114 4.56 -9.97 7.34
N ILE A 115 3.80 -11.06 7.29
CA ILE A 115 2.34 -10.99 7.42
C ILE A 115 1.99 -11.04 8.91
N MET A 116 1.06 -10.17 9.32
CA MET A 116 0.59 -10.08 10.69
C MET A 116 -0.59 -11.03 10.86
N GLU A 117 -0.52 -11.91 11.85
CA GLU A 117 -1.59 -12.84 12.16
C GLU A 117 -2.56 -12.26 13.18
N GLY A 118 -3.81 -12.70 13.11
CA GLY A 118 -4.83 -12.39 14.10
C GLY A 118 -5.18 -10.91 14.19
N GLY A 119 -4.98 -10.19 13.08
CA GLY A 119 -5.20 -8.74 12.98
C GLY A 119 -6.61 -8.29 13.29
#